data_2c700a8bcdd2d1b5d132738dda085211
#
_entry.id   2c700a8bcdd2d1b5d132738dda085211
#
_cell.length_a   1.000
_cell.length_b   1.000
_cell.length_c   1.000
_cell.angle_alpha   90.00
_cell.angle_beta   90.00
_cell.angle_gamma   90.00
#
_symmetry.space_group_name_H-M   'P 1'
#
loop_
_entity.id
_entity.type
_entity.pdbx_description
1 polymer ?
#
loop_
_entity_poly.entity_id
_entity_poly.type
_entity_poly.pdbx_seq_one_letter_code
_entity_poly.pdbx_strand_id
1 'polypeptide(L)'
;SAASDVYKRQEVRDGNAWANYLMETLARYGSETQVTFQAHNWPHWGADFIRDYLTNTAAMYKFIADQTLMYVNQGYTSNEIAHMITLPAALEKNWYTRQYYGTVSHNAKAVYQKYMGWYDANPVHLAALPPAESAKKFVEYFGDVDAVLAKAAKDFEAGAYQWVAEVTNLVVFALSLIHI
;
A
#
# COMPACT_ATOMS: atom_id res chain seq x y z
N SER A 1 -4.77 -0.73 -9.68
CA SER A 1 -4.08 -0.48 -8.40
C SER A 1 -5.04 0.15 -7.42
N ALA A 2 -4.80 -0.01 -6.11
CA ALA A 2 -5.64 0.59 -5.07
C ALA A 2 -5.82 2.11 -5.27
N ALA A 3 -4.79 2.82 -5.69
CA ALA A 3 -4.85 4.26 -5.94
C ALA A 3 -5.75 4.64 -7.14
N SER A 4 -5.75 3.85 -8.22
CA SER A 4 -6.63 4.10 -9.36
C SER A 4 -8.10 3.77 -9.06
N ASP A 5 -8.34 2.87 -8.11
CA ASP A 5 -9.67 2.45 -7.73
C ASP A 5 -10.37 3.50 -6.84
N VAL A 6 -9.62 4.23 -6.01
CA VAL A 6 -10.15 5.37 -5.23
C VAL A 6 -10.67 6.47 -6.15
N TYR A 7 -9.95 6.79 -7.22
CA TYR A 7 -10.39 7.79 -8.21
C TYR A 7 -11.65 7.38 -8.99
N LYS A 8 -11.88 6.08 -9.14
CA LYS A 8 -13.01 5.54 -9.90
C LYS A 8 -14.26 5.26 -9.07
N ARG A 9 -14.29 5.63 -7.79
CA ARG A 9 -15.38 5.33 -6.84
C ARG A 9 -15.69 3.83 -6.72
N GLN A 10 -14.68 2.99 -6.87
CA GLN A 10 -14.81 1.55 -6.67
C GLN A 10 -14.54 1.20 -5.21
N GLU A 11 -15.21 0.17 -4.72
CA GLU A 11 -14.87 -0.40 -3.42
C GLU A 11 -13.43 -0.92 -3.41
N VAL A 12 -12.78 -0.87 -2.24
CA VAL A 12 -11.48 -1.47 -2.05
C VAL A 12 -11.58 -2.97 -2.31
N ARG A 13 -10.70 -3.49 -3.15
CA ARG A 13 -10.70 -4.91 -3.52
C ARG A 13 -10.45 -5.80 -2.32
N ASP A 14 -11.16 -6.92 -2.29
CA ASP A 14 -11.08 -7.90 -1.22
C ASP A 14 -9.99 -8.94 -1.51
N GLY A 15 -8.82 -8.78 -0.86
CA GLY A 15 -7.71 -9.71 -1.02
C GLY A 15 -8.04 -11.13 -0.55
N ASN A 16 -8.86 -11.27 0.50
CA ASN A 16 -9.29 -12.58 0.98
C ASN A 16 -10.24 -13.27 -0.01
N ALA A 17 -11.21 -12.54 -0.56
CA ALA A 17 -12.09 -13.07 -1.61
C ALA A 17 -11.29 -13.46 -2.87
N TRP A 18 -10.29 -12.67 -3.27
CA TRP A 18 -9.42 -13.01 -4.40
C TRP A 18 -8.64 -14.31 -4.16
N ALA A 19 -8.08 -14.48 -2.98
CA ALA A 19 -7.42 -15.73 -2.62
C ALA A 19 -8.36 -16.93 -2.76
N ASN A 20 -9.59 -16.81 -2.27
CA ASN A 20 -10.60 -17.86 -2.37
C ASN A 20 -10.99 -18.14 -3.83
N TYR A 21 -11.18 -17.12 -4.66
CA TYR A 21 -11.51 -17.30 -6.08
C TYR A 21 -10.38 -17.98 -6.86
N LEU A 22 -9.12 -17.65 -6.57
CA LEU A 22 -7.98 -18.31 -7.20
C LEU A 22 -7.92 -19.80 -6.82
N MET A 23 -8.14 -20.13 -5.55
CA MET A 23 -8.17 -21.51 -5.08
C MET A 23 -9.38 -22.29 -5.63
N GLU A 24 -10.54 -21.65 -5.70
CA GLU A 24 -11.72 -22.24 -6.33
C GLU A 24 -11.50 -22.50 -7.83
N THR A 25 -10.90 -21.56 -8.54
CA THR A 25 -10.53 -21.72 -9.95
C THR A 25 -9.59 -22.91 -10.13
N LEU A 26 -8.59 -23.02 -9.27
CA LEU A 26 -7.66 -24.15 -9.29
C LEU A 26 -8.35 -25.49 -9.00
N ALA A 27 -9.24 -25.51 -8.03
CA ALA A 27 -10.00 -26.72 -7.69
C ALA A 27 -10.93 -27.18 -8.82
N ARG A 28 -11.55 -26.23 -9.53
CA ARG A 28 -12.51 -26.54 -10.61
C ARG A 28 -11.83 -26.90 -11.93
N TYR A 29 -10.75 -26.23 -12.28
CA TYR A 29 -10.17 -26.27 -13.62
C TYR A 29 -8.69 -26.67 -13.65
N GLY A 30 -8.03 -26.74 -12.51
CA GLY A 30 -6.57 -26.92 -12.43
C GLY A 30 -6.05 -28.23 -13.03
N SER A 31 -6.88 -29.30 -13.05
CA SER A 31 -6.49 -30.58 -13.70
C SER A 31 -6.45 -30.52 -15.23
N GLU A 32 -7.20 -29.61 -15.85
CA GLU A 32 -7.37 -29.51 -17.29
C GLU A 32 -6.67 -28.28 -17.89
N THR A 33 -6.25 -27.33 -17.02
CA THR A 33 -5.70 -26.05 -17.46
C THR A 33 -4.27 -26.24 -17.99
N GLN A 34 -4.06 -25.87 -19.25
CA GLN A 34 -2.75 -25.88 -19.91
C GLN A 34 -2.18 -24.49 -20.14
N VAL A 35 -3.04 -23.47 -20.12
CA VAL A 35 -2.65 -22.07 -20.29
C VAL A 35 -3.51 -21.17 -19.41
N THR A 36 -2.88 -20.16 -18.81
CA THR A 36 -3.56 -19.08 -18.11
C THR A 36 -3.08 -17.72 -18.63
N PHE A 37 -3.97 -16.75 -18.70
CA PHE A 37 -3.64 -15.37 -19.06
C PHE A 37 -4.52 -14.40 -18.29
N GLN A 38 -4.03 -13.20 -18.12
CA GLN A 38 -4.72 -12.16 -17.37
C GLN A 38 -4.31 -10.78 -17.86
N ALA A 39 -5.08 -9.76 -17.53
CA ALA A 39 -4.69 -8.38 -17.78
C ALA A 39 -3.37 -8.03 -17.05
N HIS A 40 -2.53 -7.23 -17.69
CA HIS A 40 -1.24 -6.74 -17.17
C HIS A 40 -0.14 -7.79 -17.04
N ASN A 41 -0.28 -8.96 -17.66
CA ASN A 41 0.76 -9.97 -17.70
C ASN A 41 0.65 -10.80 -19.01
N TRP A 42 1.74 -11.47 -19.37
CA TRP A 42 1.77 -12.40 -20.49
C TRP A 42 1.15 -13.75 -20.12
N PRO A 43 0.75 -14.55 -21.11
CA PRO A 43 0.24 -15.90 -20.86
C PRO A 43 1.31 -16.83 -20.25
N HIS A 44 0.86 -17.77 -19.44
CA HIS A 44 1.68 -18.81 -18.83
C HIS A 44 1.18 -20.18 -19.23
N TRP A 45 2.09 -21.10 -19.47
CA TRP A 45 1.82 -22.46 -19.93
C TRP A 45 2.36 -23.49 -18.94
N GLY A 46 1.77 -24.68 -18.96
CA GLY A 46 2.16 -25.82 -18.15
C GLY A 46 1.40 -25.93 -16.84
N ALA A 47 0.73 -27.08 -16.64
CA ALA A 47 -0.18 -27.31 -15.52
C ALA A 47 0.49 -27.13 -14.15
N ASP A 48 1.73 -27.60 -13.99
CA ASP A 48 2.46 -27.48 -12.71
C ASP A 48 2.81 -26.04 -12.39
N PHE A 49 3.33 -25.28 -13.38
CA PHE A 49 3.60 -23.87 -13.19
C PHE A 49 2.34 -23.08 -12.86
N ILE A 50 1.23 -23.35 -13.57
CA ILE A 50 -0.05 -22.66 -13.35
C ILE A 50 -0.57 -22.95 -11.94
N ARG A 51 -0.46 -24.18 -11.47
CA ARG A 51 -0.83 -24.57 -10.11
C ARG A 51 -0.02 -23.78 -9.07
N ASP A 52 1.29 -23.77 -9.21
CA ASP A 52 2.18 -23.03 -8.30
C ASP A 52 1.89 -21.53 -8.34
N TYR A 53 1.72 -20.98 -9.53
CA TYR A 53 1.41 -19.57 -9.74
C TYR A 53 0.11 -19.15 -9.03
N LEU A 54 -0.97 -19.87 -9.24
CA LEU A 54 -2.27 -19.57 -8.62
C LEU A 54 -2.22 -19.78 -7.10
N THR A 55 -1.60 -20.87 -6.64
CA THR A 55 -1.48 -21.18 -5.21
C THR A 55 -0.68 -20.12 -4.46
N ASN A 56 0.51 -19.77 -4.95
CA ASN A 56 1.35 -18.78 -4.29
C ASN A 56 0.75 -17.37 -4.37
N THR A 57 0.07 -17.03 -5.47
CA THR A 57 -0.65 -15.75 -5.59
C THR A 57 -1.80 -15.68 -4.59
N ALA A 58 -2.60 -16.75 -4.46
CA ALA A 58 -3.65 -16.83 -3.46
C ALA A 58 -3.08 -16.74 -2.04
N ALA A 59 -2.01 -17.46 -1.75
CA ALA A 59 -1.33 -17.43 -0.45
C ALA A 59 -0.84 -16.02 -0.08
N MET A 60 -0.28 -15.27 -1.05
CA MET A 60 0.15 -13.88 -0.83
C MET A 60 -1.03 -12.97 -0.47
N TYR A 61 -2.12 -13.02 -1.24
CA TYR A 61 -3.32 -12.22 -0.94
C TYR A 61 -3.90 -12.56 0.43
N LYS A 62 -4.01 -13.87 0.72
CA LYS A 62 -4.52 -14.35 2.01
C LYS A 62 -3.65 -13.92 3.16
N PHE A 63 -2.32 -14.07 3.02
CA PHE A 63 -1.36 -13.67 4.04
C PHE A 63 -1.46 -12.19 4.38
N ILE A 64 -1.46 -11.31 3.38
CA ILE A 64 -1.57 -9.86 3.61
C ILE A 64 -2.90 -9.53 4.30
N ALA A 65 -4.01 -10.12 3.85
CA ALA A 65 -5.32 -9.89 4.45
C ALA A 65 -5.36 -10.35 5.93
N ASP A 66 -4.92 -11.57 6.21
CA ASP A 66 -4.95 -12.15 7.56
C ASP A 66 -4.01 -11.43 8.52
N GLN A 67 -2.78 -11.13 8.10
CA GLN A 67 -1.83 -10.38 8.94
C GLN A 67 -2.32 -8.97 9.25
N THR A 68 -2.90 -8.29 8.26
CA THR A 68 -3.48 -6.97 8.49
C THR A 68 -4.59 -7.04 9.53
N LEU A 69 -5.53 -7.96 9.39
CA LEU A 69 -6.64 -8.12 10.32
C LEU A 69 -6.16 -8.53 11.72
N MET A 70 -5.14 -9.37 11.81
CA MET A 70 -4.52 -9.73 13.09
C MET A 70 -4.01 -8.49 13.82
N TYR A 71 -3.28 -7.61 13.14
CA TYR A 71 -2.76 -6.39 13.74
C TYR A 71 -3.85 -5.34 14.02
N VAL A 72 -4.88 -5.25 13.17
CA VAL A 72 -6.09 -4.44 13.44
C VAL A 72 -6.73 -4.84 14.77
N ASN A 73 -6.88 -6.14 15.00
CA ASN A 73 -7.44 -6.67 16.26
C ASN A 73 -6.53 -6.42 17.48
N GLN A 74 -5.26 -6.13 17.27
CA GLN A 74 -4.31 -5.72 18.30
C GLN A 74 -4.29 -4.19 18.52
N GLY A 75 -5.06 -3.43 17.75
CA GLY A 75 -5.19 -1.99 17.89
C GLY A 75 -4.18 -1.15 17.11
N TYR A 76 -3.41 -1.75 16.20
CA TYR A 76 -2.46 -1.01 15.36
C TYR A 76 -3.16 -0.22 14.25
N THR A 77 -2.62 0.96 13.95
CA THR A 77 -3.10 1.83 12.87
C THR A 77 -2.63 1.35 11.49
N SER A 78 -3.26 1.86 10.45
CA SER A 78 -2.91 1.55 9.05
C SER A 78 -1.43 1.79 8.72
N ASN A 79 -0.86 2.90 9.21
CA ASN A 79 0.54 3.24 8.97
C ASN A 79 1.50 2.31 9.71
N GLU A 80 1.22 1.98 10.96
CA GLU A 80 2.03 1.04 11.74
C GLU A 80 2.04 -0.34 11.08
N ILE A 81 0.86 -0.88 10.75
CA ILE A 81 0.72 -2.19 10.10
C ILE A 81 1.49 -2.26 8.79
N ALA A 82 1.47 -1.20 7.99
CA ALA A 82 2.19 -1.13 6.72
C ALA A 82 3.72 -1.31 6.84
N HIS A 83 4.29 -1.01 8.01
CA HIS A 83 5.70 -1.20 8.31
C HIS A 83 6.00 -2.53 9.03
N MET A 84 4.98 -3.21 9.53
CA MET A 84 5.15 -4.45 10.32
C MET A 84 5.06 -5.71 9.47
N ILE A 85 4.29 -5.69 8.37
CA ILE A 85 4.06 -6.88 7.55
C ILE A 85 5.22 -7.11 6.59
N THR A 86 5.83 -8.28 6.70
CA THR A 86 6.86 -8.77 5.78
C THR A 86 6.42 -10.10 5.18
N LEU A 87 6.57 -10.27 3.87
CA LEU A 87 6.23 -11.54 3.21
C LEU A 87 7.16 -12.65 3.70
N PRO A 88 6.62 -13.87 3.90
CA PRO A 88 7.44 -15.05 4.12
C PRO A 88 8.40 -15.26 2.94
N ALA A 89 9.63 -15.70 3.21
CA ALA A 89 10.64 -15.96 2.19
C ALA A 89 10.17 -16.94 1.09
N ALA A 90 9.26 -17.86 1.44
CA ALA A 90 8.67 -18.79 0.47
C ALA A 90 7.82 -18.08 -0.60
N LEU A 91 7.20 -16.96 -0.28
CA LEU A 91 6.44 -16.12 -1.22
C LEU A 91 7.34 -15.08 -1.89
N GLU A 92 8.24 -14.46 -1.14
CA GLU A 92 9.11 -13.38 -1.62
C GLU A 92 10.07 -13.84 -2.73
N LYS A 93 10.52 -15.10 -2.72
CA LYS A 93 11.44 -15.65 -3.73
C LYS A 93 10.83 -15.74 -5.13
N ASN A 94 9.52 -15.85 -5.26
CA ASN A 94 8.87 -16.03 -6.55
C ASN A 94 8.77 -14.69 -7.27
N TRP A 95 9.14 -14.64 -8.55
CA TRP A 95 9.13 -13.41 -9.32
C TRP A 95 7.73 -12.79 -9.43
N TYR A 96 6.68 -13.60 -9.48
CA TYR A 96 5.29 -13.15 -9.64
C TYR A 96 4.62 -12.69 -8.33
N THR A 97 5.23 -12.93 -7.17
CA THR A 97 4.76 -12.43 -5.87
C THR A 97 5.65 -11.32 -5.30
N ARG A 98 6.69 -10.91 -6.04
CA ARG A 98 7.54 -9.77 -5.66
C ARG A 98 6.78 -8.46 -5.73
N GLN A 99 7.27 -7.49 -4.97
CA GLN A 99 6.77 -6.14 -4.97
C GLN A 99 7.30 -5.38 -6.19
N TYR A 100 6.38 -5.01 -7.11
CA TYR A 100 6.68 -4.19 -8.27
C TYR A 100 5.86 -2.91 -8.23
N TYR A 101 4.69 -2.95 -8.83
CA TYR A 101 3.73 -1.87 -8.85
C TYR A 101 2.90 -1.81 -7.56
N GLY A 102 2.39 -2.94 -7.08
CA GLY A 102 1.80 -3.10 -5.77
C GLY A 102 2.87 -3.47 -4.75
N THR A 103 2.70 -3.05 -3.51
CA THR A 103 3.57 -3.39 -2.40
C THR A 103 2.78 -3.98 -1.23
N VAL A 104 3.44 -4.74 -0.38
CA VAL A 104 2.83 -5.28 0.84
C VAL A 104 2.28 -4.16 1.71
N SER A 105 3.07 -3.10 1.90
CA SER A 105 2.67 -1.96 2.73
C SER A 105 1.43 -1.23 2.21
N HIS A 106 1.35 -0.98 0.90
CA HIS A 106 0.18 -0.32 0.30
C HIS A 106 -1.04 -1.23 0.30
N ASN A 107 -0.85 -2.53 0.08
CA ASN A 107 -1.94 -3.50 0.13
C ASN A 107 -2.47 -3.69 1.56
N ALA A 108 -1.61 -3.67 2.58
CA ALA A 108 -2.03 -3.67 3.98
C ALA A 108 -2.89 -2.44 4.32
N LYS A 109 -2.50 -1.25 3.86
CA LYS A 109 -3.33 -0.03 4.01
C LYS A 109 -4.69 -0.17 3.33
N ALA A 110 -4.75 -0.81 2.16
CA ALA A 110 -6.00 -1.06 1.46
C ALA A 110 -6.90 -2.05 2.22
N VAL A 111 -6.34 -3.12 2.77
CA VAL A 111 -7.08 -4.06 3.63
C VAL A 111 -7.61 -3.35 4.87
N TYR A 112 -6.77 -2.55 5.54
CA TYR A 112 -7.20 -1.75 6.70
C TYR A 112 -8.39 -0.86 6.33
N GLN A 113 -8.28 -0.10 5.25
CA GLN A 113 -9.34 0.80 4.79
C GLN A 113 -10.65 0.07 4.48
N LYS A 114 -10.56 -1.15 3.94
CA LYS A 114 -11.75 -1.97 3.64
C LYS A 114 -12.56 -2.28 4.90
N TYR A 115 -11.92 -2.59 6.01
CA TYR A 115 -12.57 -3.02 7.23
C TYR A 115 -12.82 -1.90 8.25
N MET A 116 -11.89 -0.94 8.34
CA MET A 116 -11.90 0.13 9.35
C MET A 116 -12.33 1.49 8.78
N GLY A 117 -12.27 1.66 7.46
CA GLY A 117 -12.49 2.96 6.84
C GLY A 117 -11.25 3.86 6.86
N TRP A 118 -11.47 5.14 6.62
CA TRP A 118 -10.41 6.14 6.45
C TRP A 118 -9.82 6.67 7.78
N TYR A 119 -10.59 6.59 8.85
CA TYR A 119 -10.22 7.18 10.13
C TYR A 119 -9.27 6.26 10.91
N ASP A 120 -8.15 6.80 11.32
CA ASP A 120 -7.08 6.08 12.01
C ASP A 120 -7.17 6.14 13.55
N ALA A 121 -8.34 6.56 14.09
CA ALA A 121 -8.60 6.75 15.50
C ALA A 121 -7.78 7.86 16.20
N ASN A 122 -7.02 8.67 15.44
CA ASN A 122 -6.35 9.83 15.97
C ASN A 122 -7.26 11.07 15.86
N PRO A 123 -7.72 11.66 17.00
CA PRO A 123 -8.62 12.83 16.98
C PRO A 123 -8.08 14.03 16.20
N VAL A 124 -6.76 14.18 16.11
CA VAL A 124 -6.11 15.24 15.32
C VAL A 124 -6.47 15.15 13.84
N HIS A 125 -6.65 13.93 13.32
CA HIS A 125 -6.99 13.72 11.91
C HIS A 125 -8.49 13.82 11.63
N LEU A 126 -9.33 13.80 12.67
CA LEU A 126 -10.80 13.87 12.50
C LEU A 126 -11.25 15.23 11.95
N ALA A 127 -10.64 16.31 12.40
CA ALA A 127 -10.95 17.67 11.99
C ALA A 127 -9.67 18.45 11.64
N ALA A 128 -8.77 17.83 10.86
CA ALA A 128 -7.53 18.46 10.44
C ALA A 128 -7.79 19.73 9.63
N LEU A 129 -6.91 20.72 9.81
CA LEU A 129 -6.92 21.92 8.98
C LEU A 129 -6.71 21.57 7.49
N PRO A 130 -7.22 22.38 6.56
CA PRO A 130 -6.88 22.23 5.15
C PRO A 130 -5.36 22.19 4.94
N PRO A 131 -4.84 21.36 4.01
CA PRO A 131 -3.39 21.15 3.87
C PRO A 131 -2.58 22.43 3.70
N ALA A 132 -3.06 23.39 2.90
CA ALA A 132 -2.36 24.65 2.70
C ALA A 132 -2.34 25.54 3.96
N GLU A 133 -3.41 25.54 4.74
CA GLU A 133 -3.46 26.28 6.00
C GLU A 133 -2.55 25.65 7.06
N SER A 134 -2.62 24.34 7.21
CA SER A 134 -1.76 23.58 8.12
C SER A 134 -0.28 23.79 7.79
N ALA A 135 0.06 23.66 6.51
CA ALA A 135 1.44 23.79 6.04
C ALA A 135 2.04 25.20 6.33
N LYS A 136 1.27 26.28 6.14
CA LYS A 136 1.71 27.64 6.49
C LYS A 136 2.06 27.74 7.97
N LYS A 137 1.21 27.22 8.84
CA LYS A 137 1.45 27.21 10.29
C LYS A 137 2.68 26.40 10.67
N PHE A 138 2.89 25.23 10.07
CA PHE A 138 4.09 24.42 10.33
C PHE A 138 5.36 25.13 9.90
N VAL A 139 5.37 25.79 8.71
CA VAL A 139 6.53 26.55 8.25
C VAL A 139 6.85 27.70 9.21
N GLU A 140 5.84 28.42 9.72
CA GLU A 140 6.01 29.45 10.75
C GLU A 140 6.63 28.87 12.04
N TYR A 141 6.19 27.70 12.50
CA TYR A 141 6.77 27.01 13.67
C TYR A 141 8.22 26.62 13.47
N PHE A 142 8.64 26.29 12.24
CA PHE A 142 10.03 25.95 11.90
C PHE A 142 10.93 27.19 11.67
N GLY A 143 10.34 28.36 11.62
CA GLY A 143 10.99 29.65 11.37
C GLY A 143 10.55 30.25 10.04
N ASP A 144 11.01 29.70 8.93
CA ASP A 144 10.63 30.09 7.57
C ASP A 144 10.95 28.97 6.58
N VAL A 145 10.68 29.21 5.30
CA VAL A 145 10.94 28.26 4.22
C VAL A 145 12.43 27.93 4.10
N ASP A 146 13.31 28.91 4.22
CA ASP A 146 14.76 28.71 4.05
C ASP A 146 15.31 27.85 5.21
N ALA A 147 14.81 28.05 6.40
CA ALA A 147 15.17 27.23 7.57
C ALA A 147 14.73 25.75 7.39
N VAL A 148 13.54 25.51 6.85
CA VAL A 148 13.06 24.15 6.52
C VAL A 148 13.96 23.51 5.48
N LEU A 149 14.23 24.20 4.38
CA LEU A 149 15.04 23.68 3.27
C LEU A 149 16.49 23.40 3.70
N ALA A 150 17.09 24.27 4.51
CA ALA A 150 18.44 24.07 5.03
C ALA A 150 18.56 22.82 5.93
N LYS A 151 17.55 22.52 6.74
CA LYS A 151 17.50 21.29 7.53
C LYS A 151 17.25 20.06 6.63
N ALA A 152 16.31 20.17 5.71
CA ALA A 152 15.99 19.10 4.78
C ALA A 152 17.20 18.68 3.91
N ALA A 153 18.05 19.62 3.50
CA ALA A 153 19.28 19.32 2.78
C ALA A 153 20.24 18.43 3.61
N LYS A 154 20.37 18.69 4.90
CA LYS A 154 21.20 17.86 5.78
C LYS A 154 20.61 16.46 5.96
N ASP A 155 19.31 16.38 6.11
CA ASP A 155 18.59 15.10 6.25
C ASP A 155 18.70 14.29 4.95
N PHE A 156 18.69 14.96 3.79
CA PHE A 156 18.91 14.32 2.49
C PHE A 156 20.32 13.72 2.39
N GLU A 157 21.35 14.45 2.78
CA GLU A 157 22.74 13.95 2.84
C GLU A 157 22.88 12.75 3.80
N ALA A 158 22.08 12.72 4.88
CA ALA A 158 22.02 11.61 5.81
C ALA A 158 21.20 10.40 5.33
N GLY A 159 20.56 10.49 4.15
CA GLY A 159 19.77 9.43 3.56
C GLY A 159 18.32 9.32 4.08
N ALA A 160 17.83 10.29 4.83
CA ALA A 160 16.47 10.31 5.38
C ALA A 160 15.42 10.78 4.36
N TYR A 161 15.39 10.17 3.17
CA TYR A 161 14.63 10.63 2.00
C TYR A 161 13.12 10.76 2.24
N GLN A 162 12.52 9.81 2.96
CA GLN A 162 11.08 9.89 3.27
C GLN A 162 10.78 11.08 4.18
N TRP A 163 11.62 11.31 5.19
CA TRP A 163 11.48 12.48 6.07
C TRP A 163 11.64 13.80 5.30
N VAL A 164 12.62 13.88 4.41
CA VAL A 164 12.79 15.03 3.52
C VAL A 164 11.55 15.28 2.68
N ALA A 165 10.95 14.22 2.12
CA ALA A 165 9.71 14.34 1.36
C ALA A 165 8.56 14.89 2.22
N GLU A 166 8.42 14.44 3.47
CA GLU A 166 7.39 14.90 4.40
C GLU A 166 7.55 16.39 4.75
N VAL A 167 8.75 16.83 5.12
CA VAL A 167 8.97 18.22 5.52
C VAL A 167 8.94 19.19 4.33
N THR A 168 9.47 18.81 3.17
CA THR A 168 9.42 19.65 1.96
C THR A 168 8.01 19.74 1.36
N ASN A 169 7.17 18.71 1.57
CA ASN A 169 5.76 18.76 1.22
C ASN A 169 5.04 19.94 1.91
N LEU A 170 5.41 20.26 3.15
CA LEU A 170 4.87 21.45 3.85
C LEU A 170 5.23 22.75 3.10
N VAL A 171 6.46 22.86 2.59
CA VAL A 171 6.88 24.04 1.80
C VAL A 171 6.07 24.16 0.52
N VAL A 172 5.88 23.04 -0.19
CA VAL A 172 5.08 22.99 -1.43
C VAL A 172 3.64 23.49 -1.17
N PHE A 173 2.98 23.00 -0.14
CA PHE A 173 1.62 23.42 0.20
C PHE A 173 1.56 24.85 0.76
N ALA A 174 2.53 25.28 1.57
CA ALA A 174 2.57 26.63 2.12
C ALA A 174 2.71 27.70 1.06
N LEU A 175 3.49 27.43 0.00
CA LEU A 175 3.70 28.32 -1.13
C LEU A 175 2.64 28.18 -2.23
N SER A 176 1.65 27.29 -2.05
CA SER A 176 0.62 27.01 -3.07
C SER A 176 1.20 26.62 -4.44
N LEU A 177 2.31 25.87 -4.43
CA LEU A 177 3.01 25.46 -5.66
C LEU A 177 2.31 24.31 -6.39
N ILE A 178 1.30 23.68 -5.77
CA ILE A 178 0.47 22.64 -6.40
C ILE A 178 -0.79 23.29 -6.95
N HIS A 179 -0.73 23.74 -8.17
CA HIS A 179 -1.91 23.93 -9.00
C HIS A 179 -1.99 22.75 -9.97
N ILE A 180 -2.68 21.74 -9.56
CA ILE A 180 -3.08 20.63 -10.45
C ILE A 180 -4.47 20.91 -10.95
#